data_6be756c8183e8ecb3d419c6852118212
#
_entry.id   6be756c8183e8ecb3d419c6852118212
#
_cell.length_a   1.000
_cell.length_b   1.000
_cell.length_c   1.000
_cell.angle_alpha   90.00
_cell.angle_beta   90.00
_cell.angle_gamma   90.00
#
_symmetry.space_group_name_H-M   'P 1'
#
loop_
_entity.id
_entity.type
_entity.pdbx_description
1 polymer ?
#
loop_
_entity_poly.entity_id
_entity_poly.type
_entity_poly.pdbx_seq_one_letter_code
_entity_poly.pdbx_strand_id
1 'polypeptide(L)'
;HVLMSSVSDGFSLLSYKGVAVVPIGKPTLEGYRLIFRDASVWISYKNTIIYVAGTVGLGFVLNVLGGYALSQPTKGKGIMYGFLFVTMLFSGGIVPTYMVMNTLGLTGSRLSIILLEATQTFYLIFAAKAFAAVPLSTVEAARIDGAGHLRVMFQIMLPQAKGMFFITLLNTFVGAWNSWYNASIYVPSDKTKWPIQLFINEMTSANVNFLETATPNYSRYLIQFAVIVVA
;
A
#
# COMPACT_ATOMS: atom_id res chain seq x y z
N HIS A 1 13.59 -8.53 -20.09
CA HIS A 1 14.53 -7.40 -20.26
C HIS A 1 15.09 -6.97 -18.90
N VAL A 2 14.27 -6.45 -17.98
CA VAL A 2 14.72 -5.91 -16.66
C VAL A 2 15.61 -6.89 -15.91
N LEU A 3 15.17 -8.15 -15.74
CA LEU A 3 15.95 -9.20 -15.07
C LEU A 3 17.31 -9.47 -15.74
N MET A 4 17.34 -9.53 -17.09
CA MET A 4 18.58 -9.78 -17.82
C MET A 4 19.50 -8.56 -17.78
N SER A 5 18.94 -7.36 -17.88
CA SER A 5 19.71 -6.12 -17.77
C SER A 5 20.29 -5.92 -16.36
N SER A 6 19.60 -6.34 -15.30
CA SER A 6 20.11 -6.21 -13.92
C SER A 6 21.34 -7.08 -13.61
N VAL A 7 21.57 -8.14 -14.40
CA VAL A 7 22.71 -9.07 -14.29
C VAL A 7 23.76 -8.82 -15.40
N SER A 8 23.53 -7.85 -16.29
CA SER A 8 24.42 -7.53 -17.41
C SER A 8 25.59 -6.66 -16.98
N ASP A 9 26.63 -6.58 -17.82
CA ASP A 9 27.72 -5.63 -17.63
C ASP A 9 27.23 -4.21 -17.99
N GLY A 10 27.46 -3.25 -17.09
CA GLY A 10 26.96 -1.87 -17.21
C GLY A 10 27.48 -1.12 -18.43
N PHE A 11 28.73 -1.35 -18.79
CA PHE A 11 29.33 -0.70 -19.96
C PHE A 11 28.75 -1.24 -21.27
N SER A 12 28.61 -2.55 -21.37
CA SER A 12 28.00 -3.22 -22.52
C SER A 12 26.52 -2.87 -22.68
N LEU A 13 25.80 -2.69 -21.55
CA LEU A 13 24.40 -2.34 -21.52
C LEU A 13 24.14 -0.92 -22.07
N LEU A 14 25.03 0.05 -21.80
CA LEU A 14 24.93 1.42 -22.32
C LEU A 14 24.96 1.48 -23.85
N SER A 15 25.74 0.59 -24.47
CA SER A 15 25.90 0.52 -25.94
C SER A 15 24.78 -0.28 -26.62
N TYR A 16 23.96 -1.00 -25.85
CA TYR A 16 22.95 -1.90 -26.38
C TYR A 16 21.59 -1.20 -26.54
N LYS A 17 21.09 -1.15 -27.78
CA LYS A 17 19.83 -0.48 -28.14
C LYS A 17 18.63 -1.42 -28.30
N GLY A 18 18.71 -2.66 -27.80
CA GLY A 18 17.66 -3.66 -27.97
C GLY A 18 17.04 -4.14 -26.66
N VAL A 19 16.10 -5.11 -26.78
CA VAL A 19 15.53 -5.80 -25.61
C VAL A 19 16.48 -6.93 -25.19
N ALA A 20 17.07 -6.83 -24.00
CA ALA A 20 17.95 -7.87 -23.47
C ALA A 20 17.11 -9.11 -23.08
N VAL A 21 17.29 -10.20 -23.84
CA VAL A 21 16.69 -11.52 -23.56
C VAL A 21 17.69 -12.42 -22.84
N VAL A 22 18.97 -12.13 -23.00
CA VAL A 22 20.10 -12.78 -22.32
C VAL A 22 20.98 -11.71 -21.67
N PRO A 23 21.79 -12.03 -20.66
CA PRO A 23 22.75 -11.08 -20.10
C PRO A 23 23.71 -10.57 -21.17
N ILE A 24 23.93 -9.25 -21.20
CA ILE A 24 24.81 -8.58 -22.17
C ILE A 24 26.17 -8.39 -21.53
N GLY A 25 27.21 -8.83 -22.22
CA GLY A 25 28.59 -8.83 -21.70
C GLY A 25 28.83 -9.92 -20.64
N LYS A 26 29.74 -9.67 -19.72
CA LYS A 26 30.01 -10.61 -18.61
C LYS A 26 28.94 -10.44 -17.53
N PRO A 27 28.22 -11.51 -17.12
CA PRO A 27 27.23 -11.42 -16.05
C PRO A 27 27.88 -10.88 -14.76
N THR A 28 27.25 -9.88 -14.16
CA THR A 28 27.73 -9.26 -12.91
C THR A 28 26.59 -9.02 -11.95
N LEU A 29 26.84 -9.14 -10.65
CA LEU A 29 25.92 -8.82 -9.56
C LEU A 29 26.28 -7.49 -8.87
N GLU A 30 27.08 -6.66 -9.53
CA GLU A 30 27.59 -5.42 -8.96
C GLU A 30 26.45 -4.45 -8.60
N GLY A 31 25.42 -4.34 -9.44
CA GLY A 31 24.23 -3.54 -9.15
C GLY A 31 23.53 -3.94 -7.84
N TYR A 32 23.35 -5.25 -7.64
CA TYR A 32 22.76 -5.76 -6.39
C TYR A 32 23.67 -5.51 -5.19
N ARG A 33 24.97 -5.68 -5.34
CA ARG A 33 25.93 -5.43 -4.26
C ARG A 33 25.94 -3.97 -3.82
N LEU A 34 25.79 -3.03 -4.76
CA LEU A 34 25.71 -1.61 -4.48
C LEU A 34 24.40 -1.28 -3.74
N ILE A 35 23.26 -1.81 -4.19
CA ILE A 35 21.96 -1.60 -3.54
C ILE A 35 21.94 -2.12 -2.12
N PHE A 36 22.38 -3.37 -1.88
CA PHE A 36 22.34 -3.96 -0.55
C PHE A 36 23.35 -3.35 0.43
N ARG A 37 24.35 -2.60 -0.07
CA ARG A 37 25.26 -1.80 0.77
C ARG A 37 24.68 -0.46 1.20
N ASP A 38 23.66 0.04 0.48
CA ASP A 38 23.04 1.32 0.83
C ASP A 38 22.08 1.13 2.01
N ALA A 39 22.40 1.79 3.12
CA ALA A 39 21.56 1.78 4.32
C ALA A 39 20.15 2.34 4.06
N SER A 40 19.98 3.25 3.09
CA SER A 40 18.71 3.86 2.72
C SER A 40 17.71 2.83 2.20
N VAL A 41 18.18 1.80 1.51
CA VAL A 41 17.34 0.68 1.02
C VAL A 41 16.70 -0.05 2.18
N TRP A 42 17.48 -0.43 3.19
CA TRP A 42 16.98 -1.14 4.37
C TRP A 42 16.03 -0.29 5.21
N ILE A 43 16.31 1.01 5.32
CA ILE A 43 15.41 1.96 5.99
C ILE A 43 14.08 2.03 5.23
N SER A 44 14.12 2.09 3.90
CA SER A 44 12.92 2.15 3.06
C SER A 44 12.09 0.86 3.12
N TYR A 45 12.71 -0.31 3.15
CA TYR A 45 12.01 -1.58 3.39
C TYR A 45 11.33 -1.63 4.76
N LYS A 46 12.05 -1.23 5.81
CA LYS A 46 11.47 -1.12 7.16
C LYS A 46 10.24 -0.20 7.16
N ASN A 47 10.33 0.95 6.50
CA ASN A 47 9.22 1.89 6.39
C ASN A 47 8.04 1.28 5.63
N THR A 48 8.29 0.58 4.51
CA THR A 48 7.23 -0.10 3.76
C THR A 48 6.50 -1.11 4.64
N ILE A 49 7.23 -1.92 5.41
CA ILE A 49 6.60 -2.87 6.35
C ILE A 49 5.75 -2.15 7.38
N ILE A 50 6.21 -1.02 7.93
CA ILE A 50 5.44 -0.21 8.89
C ILE A 50 4.16 0.35 8.23
N TYR A 51 4.26 0.89 7.01
CA TYR A 51 3.11 1.40 6.28
C TYR A 51 2.11 0.29 5.96
N VAL A 52 2.57 -0.82 5.42
CA VAL A 52 1.72 -1.97 5.11
C VAL A 52 1.03 -2.51 6.36
N ALA A 53 1.79 -2.76 7.43
CA ALA A 53 1.23 -3.28 8.67
C ALA A 53 0.21 -2.30 9.28
N GLY A 54 0.50 -1.00 9.28
CA GLY A 54 -0.39 0.05 9.79
C GLY A 54 -1.66 0.18 8.94
N THR A 55 -1.51 0.25 7.63
CA THR A 55 -2.63 0.40 6.68
C THR A 55 -3.54 -0.83 6.70
N VAL A 56 -2.96 -2.03 6.60
CA VAL A 56 -3.72 -3.29 6.62
C VAL A 56 -4.39 -3.51 7.98
N GLY A 57 -3.67 -3.30 9.08
CA GLY A 57 -4.20 -3.46 10.43
C GLY A 57 -5.33 -2.49 10.75
N LEU A 58 -5.12 -1.20 10.51
CA LEU A 58 -6.14 -0.18 10.74
C LEU A 58 -7.34 -0.37 9.79
N GLY A 59 -7.08 -0.59 8.50
CA GLY A 59 -8.11 -0.84 7.48
C GLY A 59 -8.95 -2.06 7.82
N PHE A 60 -8.35 -3.15 8.30
CA PHE A 60 -9.07 -4.33 8.76
C PHE A 60 -10.02 -4.01 9.91
N VAL A 61 -9.53 -3.33 10.95
CA VAL A 61 -10.35 -2.94 12.11
C VAL A 61 -11.52 -2.06 11.68
N LEU A 62 -11.27 -1.04 10.85
CA LEU A 62 -12.32 -0.13 10.36
C LEU A 62 -13.35 -0.87 9.49
N ASN A 63 -12.91 -1.77 8.62
CA ASN A 63 -13.79 -2.54 7.75
C ASN A 63 -14.61 -3.56 8.54
N VAL A 64 -14.06 -4.21 9.57
CA VAL A 64 -14.81 -5.14 10.41
C VAL A 64 -15.85 -4.39 11.24
N LEU A 65 -15.46 -3.36 11.97
CA LEU A 65 -16.38 -2.61 12.82
C LEU A 65 -17.43 -1.86 12.01
N GLY A 66 -17.01 -1.09 11.02
CA GLY A 66 -17.90 -0.30 10.18
C GLY A 66 -18.77 -1.19 9.27
N GLY A 67 -18.21 -2.25 8.71
CA GLY A 67 -18.96 -3.23 7.90
C GLY A 67 -20.03 -3.94 8.73
N TYR A 68 -19.72 -4.34 9.97
CA TYR A 68 -20.69 -4.92 10.86
C TYR A 68 -21.81 -3.92 11.21
N ALA A 69 -21.46 -2.68 11.58
CA ALA A 69 -22.45 -1.65 11.89
C ALA A 69 -23.39 -1.37 10.69
N LEU A 70 -22.85 -1.27 9.49
CA LEU A 70 -23.61 -1.05 8.26
C LEU A 70 -24.41 -2.28 7.82
N SER A 71 -24.05 -3.50 8.23
CA SER A 71 -24.81 -4.71 7.93
C SER A 71 -26.11 -4.82 8.72
N GLN A 72 -26.16 -4.22 9.92
CA GLN A 72 -27.31 -4.34 10.81
C GLN A 72 -28.57 -3.64 10.24
N PRO A 73 -29.77 -4.13 10.57
CA PRO A 73 -31.03 -3.52 10.16
C PRO A 73 -31.31 -2.27 11.03
N THR A 74 -30.70 -1.12 10.65
CA THR A 74 -30.85 0.15 11.35
C THR A 74 -31.72 1.15 10.55
N LYS A 75 -32.50 1.99 11.27
CA LYS A 75 -33.22 3.10 10.65
C LYS A 75 -32.19 4.09 10.06
N GLY A 76 -32.43 4.55 8.81
CA GLY A 76 -31.49 5.45 8.14
C GLY A 76 -30.33 4.78 7.38
N LYS A 77 -30.27 3.45 7.32
CA LYS A 77 -29.25 2.70 6.60
C LYS A 77 -29.07 3.18 5.16
N GLY A 78 -30.15 3.48 4.44
CA GLY A 78 -30.11 4.01 3.08
C GLY A 78 -29.37 5.35 2.98
N ILE A 79 -29.56 6.23 3.94
CA ILE A 79 -28.90 7.55 4.00
C ILE A 79 -27.38 7.34 4.24
N MET A 80 -27.00 6.44 5.13
CA MET A 80 -25.59 6.10 5.38
C MET A 80 -24.90 5.56 4.12
N TYR A 81 -25.54 4.62 3.43
CA TYR A 81 -25.01 4.11 2.15
C TYR A 81 -24.96 5.21 1.08
N GLY A 82 -25.99 6.05 0.99
CA GLY A 82 -26.00 7.22 0.08
C GLY A 82 -24.82 8.14 0.33
N PHE A 83 -24.55 8.49 1.60
CA PHE A 83 -23.40 9.29 1.97
C PHE A 83 -22.05 8.62 1.58
N LEU A 84 -21.90 7.31 1.86
CA LEU A 84 -20.70 6.56 1.47
C LEU A 84 -20.54 6.52 -0.06
N PHE A 85 -21.59 6.34 -0.82
CA PHE A 85 -21.52 6.38 -2.28
C PHE A 85 -21.12 7.76 -2.80
N VAL A 86 -21.68 8.83 -2.22
CA VAL A 86 -21.27 10.20 -2.59
C VAL A 86 -19.78 10.42 -2.32
N THR A 87 -19.27 10.03 -1.15
CA THR A 87 -17.84 10.16 -0.82
C THR A 87 -16.93 9.29 -1.70
N MET A 88 -17.43 8.19 -2.24
CA MET A 88 -16.69 7.34 -3.17
C MET A 88 -16.61 7.96 -4.58
N LEU A 89 -17.68 8.60 -5.04
CA LEU A 89 -17.78 9.19 -6.38
C LEU A 89 -17.20 10.60 -6.46
N PHE A 90 -17.33 11.36 -5.39
CA PHE A 90 -16.87 12.75 -5.32
C PHE A 90 -15.69 12.87 -4.35
N SER A 91 -14.51 13.00 -4.92
CA SER A 91 -13.28 13.29 -4.14
C SER A 91 -13.03 14.79 -4.15
N GLY A 92 -12.67 15.36 -3.02
CA GLY A 92 -12.22 16.76 -2.93
C GLY A 92 -10.89 17.01 -3.64
N GLY A 93 -10.18 15.97 -4.00
CA GLY A 93 -8.86 16.07 -4.62
C GLY A 93 -7.71 16.20 -3.61
N ILE A 94 -6.52 16.36 -4.15
CA ILE A 94 -5.27 16.36 -3.36
C ILE A 94 -5.17 17.60 -2.46
N VAL A 95 -5.48 18.77 -2.99
CA VAL A 95 -5.27 20.04 -2.28
C VAL A 95 -6.13 20.14 -1.02
N PRO A 96 -7.48 19.96 -1.06
CA PRO A 96 -8.28 19.93 0.17
C PRO A 96 -7.86 18.86 1.17
N THR A 97 -7.51 17.67 0.70
CA THR A 97 -7.04 16.59 1.59
C THR A 97 -5.72 16.97 2.27
N TYR A 98 -4.80 17.57 1.54
CA TYR A 98 -3.55 18.07 2.12
C TYR A 98 -3.80 19.17 3.16
N MET A 99 -4.71 20.11 2.88
CA MET A 99 -5.07 21.17 3.84
C MET A 99 -5.63 20.59 5.14
N VAL A 100 -6.51 19.60 5.04
CA VAL A 100 -7.06 18.93 6.24
C VAL A 100 -5.94 18.23 7.02
N MET A 101 -5.07 17.46 6.36
CA MET A 101 -3.94 16.79 7.01
C MET A 101 -2.97 17.77 7.65
N ASN A 102 -2.74 18.91 7.01
CA ASN A 102 -1.90 19.99 7.55
C ASN A 102 -2.54 20.63 8.79
N THR A 103 -3.84 20.93 8.76
CA THR A 103 -4.57 21.49 9.91
C THR A 103 -4.57 20.53 11.09
N LEU A 104 -4.61 19.22 10.86
CA LEU A 104 -4.50 18.19 11.88
C LEU A 104 -3.07 17.97 12.38
N GLY A 105 -2.06 18.65 11.83
CA GLY A 105 -0.66 18.48 12.18
C GLY A 105 -0.06 17.14 11.77
N LEU A 106 -0.67 16.45 10.80
CA LEU A 106 -0.27 15.12 10.36
C LEU A 106 0.75 15.15 9.20
N THR A 107 0.99 16.30 8.56
CA THR A 107 2.03 16.45 7.53
C THR A 107 3.41 16.16 8.12
N GLY A 108 4.25 15.45 7.36
CA GLY A 108 5.54 14.96 7.84
C GLY A 108 5.47 13.72 8.74
N SER A 109 4.28 13.20 9.03
CA SER A 109 4.07 12.01 9.85
C SER A 109 3.76 10.77 9.00
N ARG A 110 4.20 9.59 9.47
CA ARG A 110 3.79 8.31 8.89
C ARG A 110 2.29 8.05 9.00
N LEU A 111 1.64 8.62 10.03
CA LEU A 111 0.21 8.45 10.27
C LEU A 111 -0.65 9.02 9.14
N SER A 112 -0.23 10.10 8.48
CA SER A 112 -0.98 10.64 7.34
C SER A 112 -1.16 9.62 6.22
N ILE A 113 -0.11 8.90 5.87
CA ILE A 113 -0.13 7.88 4.83
C ILE A 113 -1.01 6.70 5.25
N ILE A 114 -0.80 6.19 6.47
CA ILE A 114 -1.56 5.07 7.02
C ILE A 114 -3.07 5.38 7.06
N LEU A 115 -3.44 6.57 7.56
CA LEU A 115 -4.85 6.97 7.65
C LEU A 115 -5.51 7.10 6.29
N LEU A 116 -4.84 7.73 5.33
CA LEU A 116 -5.39 7.94 3.98
C LEU A 116 -5.60 6.62 3.24
N GLU A 117 -4.68 5.69 3.38
CA GLU A 117 -4.73 4.41 2.68
C GLU A 117 -5.60 3.36 3.37
N ALA A 118 -5.73 3.43 4.71
CA ALA A 118 -6.58 2.52 5.47
C ALA A 118 -8.08 2.82 5.31
N THR A 119 -8.46 4.08 5.03
CA THR A 119 -9.86 4.53 4.99
C THR A 119 -10.42 4.48 3.58
N GLN A 120 -10.63 3.29 3.03
CA GLN A 120 -11.22 3.12 1.71
C GLN A 120 -12.70 2.73 1.78
N THR A 121 -13.58 3.66 1.40
CA THR A 121 -15.04 3.49 1.41
C THR A 121 -15.50 2.25 0.65
N PHE A 122 -14.83 1.91 -0.46
CA PHE A 122 -15.14 0.73 -1.25
C PHE A 122 -15.05 -0.56 -0.43
N TYR A 123 -13.96 -0.77 0.32
CA TYR A 123 -13.78 -1.96 1.15
C TYR A 123 -14.73 -2.00 2.33
N LEU A 124 -15.11 -0.84 2.86
CA LEU A 124 -16.11 -0.75 3.92
C LEU A 124 -17.49 -1.24 3.44
N ILE A 125 -17.93 -0.83 2.24
CA ILE A 125 -19.17 -1.29 1.62
C ILE A 125 -19.12 -2.79 1.33
N PHE A 126 -17.98 -3.30 0.86
CA PHE A 126 -17.76 -4.72 0.62
C PHE A 126 -17.87 -5.54 1.91
N ALA A 127 -17.23 -5.08 2.99
CA ALA A 127 -17.32 -5.72 4.31
C ALA A 127 -18.77 -5.75 4.82
N ALA A 128 -19.52 -4.66 4.65
CA ALA A 128 -20.93 -4.60 5.02
C ALA A 128 -21.79 -5.60 4.22
N LYS A 129 -21.52 -5.76 2.92
CA LYS A 129 -22.18 -6.75 2.08
C LYS A 129 -21.80 -8.19 2.45
N ALA A 130 -20.53 -8.43 2.78
CA ALA A 130 -20.07 -9.73 3.25
C ALA A 130 -20.76 -10.15 4.55
N PHE A 131 -20.90 -9.25 5.50
CA PHE A 131 -21.66 -9.53 6.73
C PHE A 131 -23.15 -9.69 6.47
N ALA A 132 -23.75 -8.91 5.57
CA ALA A 132 -25.17 -9.04 5.23
C ALA A 132 -25.49 -10.35 4.48
N ALA A 133 -24.51 -11.02 3.89
CA ALA A 133 -24.68 -12.31 3.24
C ALA A 133 -24.71 -13.49 4.23
N VAL A 134 -24.34 -13.28 5.49
CA VAL A 134 -24.43 -14.33 6.53
C VAL A 134 -25.91 -14.63 6.83
N PRO A 135 -26.33 -15.91 6.87
CA PRO A 135 -27.71 -16.28 7.13
C PRO A 135 -28.23 -15.70 8.44
N LEU A 136 -29.38 -15.01 8.39
CA LEU A 136 -29.98 -14.36 9.56
C LEU A 136 -30.33 -15.38 10.65
N SER A 137 -30.76 -16.58 10.26
CA SER A 137 -31.06 -17.68 11.19
C SER A 137 -29.89 -18.04 12.10
N THR A 138 -28.65 -18.00 11.59
CA THR A 138 -27.45 -18.26 12.39
C THR A 138 -27.21 -17.14 13.42
N VAL A 139 -27.47 -15.90 13.03
CA VAL A 139 -27.33 -14.72 13.92
C VAL A 139 -28.42 -14.73 14.99
N GLU A 140 -29.65 -15.07 14.62
CA GLU A 140 -30.80 -15.16 15.56
C GLU A 140 -30.62 -16.29 16.56
N ALA A 141 -30.21 -17.47 16.14
CA ALA A 141 -29.91 -18.58 17.04
C ALA A 141 -28.86 -18.19 18.10
N ALA A 142 -27.77 -17.55 17.67
CA ALA A 142 -26.75 -17.09 18.59
C ALA A 142 -27.24 -16.01 19.57
N ARG A 143 -28.17 -15.15 19.15
CA ARG A 143 -28.79 -14.15 20.03
C ARG A 143 -29.73 -14.81 21.06
N ILE A 144 -30.45 -15.85 20.67
CA ILE A 144 -31.27 -16.65 21.61
C ILE A 144 -30.37 -17.30 22.66
N ASP A 145 -29.19 -17.78 22.27
CA ASP A 145 -28.17 -18.33 23.18
C ASP A 145 -27.47 -17.24 24.03
N GLY A 146 -27.91 -15.99 23.98
CA GLY A 146 -27.38 -14.89 24.78
C GLY A 146 -26.10 -14.27 24.25
N ALA A 147 -25.71 -14.49 23.00
CA ALA A 147 -24.52 -13.88 22.42
C ALA A 147 -24.72 -12.37 22.19
N GLY A 148 -23.85 -11.56 22.79
CA GLY A 148 -23.79 -10.12 22.55
C GLY A 148 -23.23 -9.76 21.17
N HIS A 149 -23.37 -8.51 20.75
CA HIS A 149 -22.98 -8.03 19.42
C HIS A 149 -21.53 -8.35 19.03
N LEU A 150 -20.57 -8.15 19.94
CA LEU A 150 -19.16 -8.45 19.66
C LEU A 150 -18.91 -9.95 19.46
N ARG A 151 -19.58 -10.80 20.26
CA ARG A 151 -19.48 -12.24 20.10
C ARG A 151 -20.07 -12.69 18.77
N VAL A 152 -21.23 -12.18 18.39
CA VAL A 152 -21.85 -12.45 17.08
C VAL A 152 -20.91 -12.00 15.95
N MET A 153 -20.37 -10.81 16.04
CA MET A 153 -19.47 -10.25 15.01
C MET A 153 -18.21 -11.12 14.83
N PHE A 154 -17.45 -11.36 15.89
CA PHE A 154 -16.13 -12.00 15.80
C PHE A 154 -16.21 -13.54 15.70
N GLN A 155 -17.13 -14.18 16.41
CA GLN A 155 -17.17 -15.65 16.46
C GLN A 155 -18.10 -16.28 15.44
N ILE A 156 -19.07 -15.53 14.89
CA ILE A 156 -20.08 -16.08 14.00
C ILE A 156 -19.99 -15.46 12.61
N MET A 157 -20.12 -14.15 12.49
CA MET A 157 -20.21 -13.48 11.19
C MET A 157 -18.86 -13.36 10.49
N LEU A 158 -17.82 -12.95 11.20
CA LEU A 158 -16.49 -12.78 10.62
C LEU A 158 -15.89 -14.09 10.05
N PRO A 159 -15.96 -15.23 10.75
CA PRO A 159 -15.49 -16.50 10.18
C PRO A 159 -16.25 -16.94 8.94
N GLN A 160 -17.56 -16.68 8.87
CA GLN A 160 -18.38 -16.99 7.70
C GLN A 160 -18.08 -16.05 6.52
N ALA A 161 -17.75 -14.80 6.79
CA ALA A 161 -17.39 -13.79 5.79
C ALA A 161 -15.88 -13.77 5.45
N LYS A 162 -15.07 -14.67 6.02
CA LYS A 162 -13.59 -14.68 5.92
C LYS A 162 -13.05 -14.55 4.49
N GLY A 163 -13.71 -15.19 3.51
CA GLY A 163 -13.25 -15.15 2.12
C GLY A 163 -13.20 -13.72 1.55
N MET A 164 -14.24 -12.92 1.81
CA MET A 164 -14.30 -11.54 1.37
C MET A 164 -13.28 -10.65 2.13
N PHE A 165 -13.13 -10.86 3.44
CA PHE A 165 -12.12 -10.15 4.22
C PHE A 165 -10.70 -10.49 3.78
N PHE A 166 -10.44 -11.74 3.41
CA PHE A 166 -9.13 -12.12 2.86
C PHE A 166 -8.83 -11.39 1.56
N ILE A 167 -9.80 -11.30 0.64
CA ILE A 167 -9.64 -10.55 -0.62
C ILE A 167 -9.37 -9.07 -0.36
N THR A 168 -10.13 -8.44 0.54
CA THR A 168 -9.92 -7.02 0.87
C THR A 168 -8.58 -6.77 1.54
N LEU A 169 -8.14 -7.65 2.45
CA LEU A 169 -6.83 -7.59 3.07
C LEU A 169 -5.69 -7.70 2.03
N LEU A 170 -5.82 -8.64 1.10
CA LEU A 170 -4.83 -8.87 0.07
C LEU A 170 -4.72 -7.66 -0.87
N ASN A 171 -5.84 -7.09 -1.30
CA ASN A 171 -5.85 -5.87 -2.12
C ASN A 171 -5.27 -4.67 -1.36
N THR A 172 -5.62 -4.49 -0.08
CA THR A 172 -5.05 -3.42 0.76
C THR A 172 -3.54 -3.60 0.93
N PHE A 173 -3.08 -4.83 1.15
CA PHE A 173 -1.66 -5.16 1.25
C PHE A 173 -0.90 -4.78 -0.03
N VAL A 174 -1.38 -5.25 -1.18
CA VAL A 174 -0.75 -4.96 -2.49
C VAL A 174 -0.77 -3.46 -2.78
N GLY A 175 -1.88 -2.77 -2.49
CA GLY A 175 -2.00 -1.32 -2.64
C GLY A 175 -1.00 -0.57 -1.78
N ALA A 176 -0.91 -0.89 -0.49
CA ALA A 176 0.00 -0.26 0.45
C ALA A 176 1.49 -0.57 0.13
N TRP A 177 1.79 -1.79 -0.35
CA TRP A 177 3.14 -2.14 -0.79
C TRP A 177 3.60 -1.30 -1.98
N ASN A 178 2.71 -1.04 -2.94
CA ASN A 178 3.02 -0.27 -4.14
C ASN A 178 2.83 1.25 -3.97
N SER A 179 2.44 1.71 -2.78
CA SER A 179 2.16 3.13 -2.55
C SER A 179 3.45 3.94 -2.47
N TRP A 180 3.56 4.94 -3.32
CA TRP A 180 4.63 5.93 -3.31
C TRP A 180 4.09 7.36 -3.34
N TYR A 181 2.92 7.54 -3.95
CA TYR A 181 2.35 8.85 -4.25
C TYR A 181 2.00 9.65 -2.99
N ASN A 182 1.30 9.03 -2.03
CA ASN A 182 1.00 9.69 -0.76
C ASN A 182 2.28 10.02 0.02
N ALA A 183 3.28 9.15 -0.02
CA ALA A 183 4.56 9.40 0.62
C ALA A 183 5.29 10.60 -0.02
N SER A 184 5.24 10.77 -1.34
CA SER A 184 5.85 11.91 -2.04
C SER A 184 5.21 13.25 -1.69
N ILE A 185 3.93 13.25 -1.28
CA ILE A 185 3.21 14.47 -0.90
C ILE A 185 3.38 14.79 0.59
N TYR A 186 3.21 13.79 1.45
CA TYR A 186 3.12 14.01 2.90
C TYR A 186 4.44 13.92 3.66
N VAL A 187 5.46 13.25 3.08
CA VAL A 187 6.81 13.14 3.67
C VAL A 187 7.94 13.41 2.66
N PRO A 188 7.84 14.45 1.80
CA PRO A 188 8.78 14.68 0.70
C PRO A 188 10.21 14.96 1.20
N SER A 189 10.36 15.68 2.29
CA SER A 189 11.66 16.17 2.78
C SER A 189 12.37 15.17 3.70
N ASP A 190 11.68 14.18 4.24
CA ASP A 190 12.26 13.25 5.22
C ASP A 190 12.49 11.86 4.61
N LYS A 191 13.67 11.68 4.01
CA LYS A 191 14.09 10.44 3.38
C LYS A 191 14.11 9.23 4.33
N THR A 192 14.21 9.46 5.63
CA THR A 192 14.18 8.39 6.63
C THR A 192 12.79 7.76 6.80
N LYS A 193 11.76 8.39 6.22
CA LYS A 193 10.37 7.90 6.22
C LYS A 193 9.90 7.38 4.86
N TRP A 194 10.73 7.41 3.85
CA TRP A 194 10.35 6.99 2.51
C TRP A 194 10.11 5.48 2.44
N PRO A 195 9.00 5.03 1.85
CA PRO A 195 8.80 3.64 1.49
C PRO A 195 9.69 3.26 0.31
N ILE A 196 9.89 1.97 0.10
CA ILE A 196 10.77 1.46 -0.96
C ILE A 196 10.31 1.92 -2.35
N GLN A 197 9.02 1.97 -2.63
CA GLN A 197 8.49 2.38 -3.93
C GLN A 197 8.76 3.86 -4.25
N LEU A 198 8.74 4.75 -3.24
CA LEU A 198 9.13 6.14 -3.43
C LEU A 198 10.64 6.24 -3.68
N PHE A 199 11.45 5.49 -2.93
CA PHE A 199 12.90 5.44 -3.11
C PHE A 199 13.26 4.98 -4.54
N ILE A 200 12.57 3.94 -5.07
CA ILE A 200 12.77 3.46 -6.43
C ILE A 200 12.33 4.49 -7.46
N ASN A 201 11.17 5.10 -7.24
CA ASN A 201 10.66 6.13 -8.14
C ASN A 201 11.65 7.28 -8.28
N GLU A 202 12.21 7.74 -7.17
CA GLU A 202 13.26 8.74 -7.17
C GLU A 202 14.54 8.27 -7.87
N MET A 203 14.99 7.04 -7.63
CA MET A 203 16.18 6.49 -8.30
C MET A 203 16.00 6.27 -9.80
N THR A 204 14.81 5.99 -10.26
CA THR A 204 14.52 5.74 -11.69
C THR A 204 14.18 7.03 -12.44
N SER A 205 13.74 8.07 -11.74
CA SER A 205 13.46 9.38 -12.33
C SER A 205 14.74 10.09 -12.74
N ALA A 206 14.73 10.71 -13.92
CA ALA A 206 15.92 11.37 -14.51
C ALA A 206 16.53 12.53 -13.67
N ASN A 207 15.85 12.94 -12.61
CA ASN A 207 16.26 14.07 -11.75
C ASN A 207 17.08 13.66 -10.52
N VAL A 208 17.57 12.42 -10.45
CA VAL A 208 18.25 11.93 -9.25
C VAL A 208 19.72 12.31 -9.24
N ASN A 209 20.03 13.37 -8.56
CA ASN A 209 21.39 13.77 -8.18
C ASN A 209 21.98 12.96 -7.00
N PHE A 210 21.36 11.82 -6.66
CA PHE A 210 21.73 11.05 -5.48
C PHE A 210 23.09 10.36 -5.54
N LEU A 211 23.55 10.10 -6.77
CA LEU A 211 24.81 9.39 -7.01
C LEU A 211 25.84 10.27 -7.73
N GLU A 212 25.63 11.58 -7.75
CA GLU A 212 26.49 12.52 -8.51
C GLU A 212 27.95 12.56 -8.05
N THR A 213 28.27 12.07 -6.87
CA THR A 213 29.59 12.25 -6.28
C THR A 213 30.53 11.05 -6.36
N ALA A 214 30.08 9.84 -6.72
CA ALA A 214 30.96 8.67 -6.55
C ALA A 214 30.86 7.54 -7.59
N THR A 215 29.87 7.50 -8.50
CA THR A 215 29.71 6.36 -9.41
C THR A 215 29.72 6.73 -10.88
N PRO A 216 30.46 5.98 -11.76
CA PRO A 216 30.42 6.17 -13.19
C PRO A 216 29.01 5.98 -13.77
N ASN A 217 28.67 6.63 -14.89
CA ASN A 217 27.34 6.58 -15.53
C ASN A 217 26.81 5.17 -15.78
N TYR A 218 27.69 4.17 -16.05
CA TYR A 218 27.29 2.80 -16.26
C TYR A 218 26.73 2.11 -15.00
N SER A 219 27.22 2.48 -13.81
CA SER A 219 26.72 1.95 -12.53
C SER A 219 25.27 2.38 -12.26
N ARG A 220 24.85 3.55 -12.74
CA ARG A 220 23.46 4.03 -12.61
C ARG A 220 22.47 3.09 -13.29
N TYR A 221 22.76 2.66 -14.52
CA TYR A 221 21.88 1.74 -15.25
C TYR A 221 21.74 0.40 -14.55
N LEU A 222 22.85 -0.14 -14.03
CA LEU A 222 22.83 -1.40 -13.26
C LEU A 222 21.99 -1.26 -12.00
N ILE A 223 22.16 -0.15 -11.28
CA ILE A 223 21.40 0.12 -10.04
C ILE A 223 19.91 0.24 -10.37
N GLN A 224 19.52 0.99 -11.42
CA GLN A 224 18.11 1.13 -11.81
C GLN A 224 17.44 -0.23 -12.07
N PHE A 225 18.04 -1.08 -12.88
CA PHE A 225 17.47 -2.40 -13.17
C PHE A 225 17.47 -3.32 -11.95
N ALA A 226 18.54 -3.30 -11.16
CA ALA A 226 18.62 -4.12 -9.96
C ALA A 226 17.63 -3.66 -8.87
N VAL A 227 17.40 -2.35 -8.71
CA VAL A 227 16.39 -1.78 -7.79
C VAL A 227 14.99 -2.22 -8.17
N ILE A 228 14.63 -2.17 -9.47
CA ILE A 228 13.31 -2.61 -9.95
C ILE A 228 13.08 -4.11 -9.69
N VAL A 229 14.13 -4.93 -9.72
CA VAL A 229 14.02 -6.38 -9.47
C VAL A 229 13.89 -6.69 -7.98
N VAL A 230 14.49 -5.89 -7.11
CA VAL A 230 14.51 -6.10 -5.64
C VAL A 230 13.23 -5.61 -4.98
N ALA A 231 12.49 -4.68 -5.60
CA ALA A 231 11.25 -4.10 -5.07
C ALA A 231 10.01 -4.95 -5.31
#